data_ec01345a0a068b56d0e7f64b609fc04b
#
_entry.id   ec01345a0a068b56d0e7f64b609fc04b
#
_cell.length_a   1.000
_cell.length_b   1.000
_cell.length_c   1.000
_cell.angle_alpha   90.00
_cell.angle_beta   90.00
_cell.angle_gamma   90.00
#
_symmetry.space_group_name_H-M   'P 1'
#
loop_
_entity.id
_entity.type
_entity.pdbx_description
1 polymer ?
#
loop_
_entity_poly.entity_id
_entity_poly.type
_entity_poly.pdbx_seq_one_letter_code
_entity_poly.pdbx_strand_id
1 'polypeptide(L)'
;PGEDPDAALASAGQGQAGGSAPAAAPSAPAAPVDMKSLKLTPKARKLVQDEGIDPASLTQIKGTGFQGGITYKDLKASPLARRVARQMGVDLAAVQGTGAAGKIMKADVEAAAAKAAPASAGSDTRQVASAVPYKGVRRIIGEKLAQSKFTAPHLYFTDAVDTTELAAFRKRLNGTSEVKIAVSDLLTMAACKALKKFPGINVTLKDDQVVTYKSINVGTAVAGDNGLVVPVIKNVQNKTLTDVARESKDLVARAREGRLAPEEYSEGTFSISNLGMFGIGNFTAIINAPESAILSVSSVRKTPVVVTGENGEDAIAIRPMMNIQLSVDHRVIDGLLASQFVEYMKQLLEHPIQILM
;
A
#
# COMPACT_ATOMS: atom_id res chain seq x y z
N PRO A 1 -24.77 37.43 8.57
CA PRO A 1 -25.98 37.41 7.83
C PRO A 1 -25.75 36.77 6.49
N GLY A 2 -26.19 35.57 6.35
CA GLY A 2 -26.68 34.81 5.23
C GLY A 2 -25.93 34.86 3.88
N GLU A 3 -24.97 33.98 3.69
CA GLU A 3 -24.62 33.55 2.33
C GLU A 3 -25.21 32.14 2.10
N ASP A 4 -26.02 32.06 1.06
CA ASP A 4 -26.71 30.84 0.62
C ASP A 4 -25.72 29.85 0.01
N PRO A 5 -25.59 28.61 0.54
CA PRO A 5 -24.64 27.63 0.03
C PRO A 5 -24.94 27.12 -1.39
N ASP A 6 -26.14 27.34 -1.93
CA ASP A 6 -26.51 26.91 -3.29
C ASP A 6 -25.99 27.83 -4.40
N ALA A 7 -25.57 29.07 -4.08
CA ALA A 7 -24.98 29.97 -5.07
C ALA A 7 -23.51 29.66 -5.43
N ALA A 8 -22.79 28.91 -4.60
CA ALA A 8 -21.40 28.53 -4.83
C ALA A 8 -21.23 27.33 -5.78
N LEU A 9 -22.28 26.53 -5.98
CA LEU A 9 -22.26 25.36 -6.86
C LEU A 9 -22.59 25.66 -8.33
N ALA A 10 -23.15 26.85 -8.63
CA ALA A 10 -23.52 27.21 -10.00
C ALA A 10 -22.39 27.84 -10.85
N SER A 11 -21.26 28.21 -10.26
CA SER A 11 -20.14 28.85 -10.97
C SER A 11 -18.98 27.94 -11.35
N ALA A 12 -19.00 26.65 -11.00
CA ALA A 12 -17.94 25.68 -11.31
C ALA A 12 -18.19 24.80 -12.56
N GLY A 13 -19.21 25.08 -13.33
CA GLY A 13 -19.72 24.24 -14.43
C GLY A 13 -19.43 24.70 -15.85
N GLN A 14 -18.45 25.60 -16.12
CA GLN A 14 -18.07 25.97 -17.49
C GLN A 14 -16.55 25.89 -17.69
N GLY A 15 -16.03 24.68 -17.82
CA GLY A 15 -14.72 24.34 -18.34
C GLY A 15 -14.87 23.54 -19.62
N GLN A 16 -14.54 24.17 -20.73
CA GLN A 16 -14.47 23.76 -22.11
C GLN A 16 -14.40 22.25 -22.39
N ALA A 17 -15.40 21.75 -23.11
CA ALA A 17 -15.34 20.49 -23.86
C ALA A 17 -14.27 20.61 -24.95
N GLY A 18 -13.13 19.97 -24.78
CA GLY A 18 -12.16 19.69 -25.83
C GLY A 18 -12.75 18.69 -26.81
N GLY A 19 -12.95 19.13 -28.05
CA GLY A 19 -13.53 18.33 -29.11
C GLY A 19 -12.73 17.06 -29.38
N SER A 20 -13.42 15.92 -29.33
CA SER A 20 -13.00 14.67 -29.96
C SER A 20 -12.92 14.89 -31.47
N ALA A 21 -11.73 14.73 -32.04
CA ALA A 21 -11.53 14.67 -33.48
C ALA A 21 -12.35 13.48 -34.05
N PRO A 22 -13.02 13.66 -35.19
CA PRO A 22 -13.78 12.59 -35.81
C PRO A 22 -12.83 11.48 -36.31
N ALA A 23 -13.24 10.24 -36.10
CA ALA A 23 -12.60 9.08 -36.66
C ALA A 23 -12.43 9.25 -38.16
N ALA A 24 -11.19 9.12 -38.66
CA ALA A 24 -10.88 9.19 -40.07
C ALA A 24 -11.65 8.06 -40.83
N ALA A 25 -12.44 8.47 -41.77
CA ALA A 25 -13.07 7.58 -42.75
C ALA A 25 -12.00 6.77 -43.53
N PRO A 26 -12.27 5.55 -43.98
CA PRO A 26 -11.31 4.76 -44.73
C PRO A 26 -10.95 5.50 -46.01
N SER A 27 -9.68 5.82 -46.18
CA SER A 27 -9.12 6.45 -47.36
C SER A 27 -9.32 5.56 -48.58
N ALA A 28 -9.84 6.15 -49.65
CA ALA A 28 -9.98 5.55 -50.96
C ALA A 28 -8.65 4.92 -51.42
N PRO A 29 -8.66 3.86 -52.28
CA PRO A 29 -7.46 3.20 -52.77
C PRO A 29 -6.58 4.23 -53.52
N ALA A 30 -5.35 4.38 -53.04
CA ALA A 30 -4.35 5.23 -53.68
C ALA A 30 -4.06 4.74 -55.10
N ALA A 31 -3.93 5.66 -56.05
CA ALA A 31 -3.59 5.37 -57.45
C ALA A 31 -2.30 4.54 -57.51
N PRO A 32 -2.14 3.63 -58.48
CA PRO A 32 -0.94 2.76 -58.59
C PRO A 32 0.31 3.63 -58.77
N VAL A 33 1.26 3.47 -57.80
CA VAL A 33 2.54 4.16 -57.85
C VAL A 33 3.44 3.47 -58.88
N ASP A 34 3.86 4.21 -59.90
CA ASP A 34 4.77 3.68 -60.91
C ASP A 34 6.17 3.45 -60.30
N MET A 35 6.69 2.20 -60.40
CA MET A 35 8.02 1.82 -59.96
C MET A 35 9.15 2.65 -60.55
N LYS A 36 8.90 3.34 -61.68
CA LYS A 36 9.90 4.21 -62.34
C LYS A 36 10.05 5.54 -61.62
N SER A 37 9.08 5.97 -60.85
CA SER A 37 9.13 7.21 -60.09
C SER A 37 9.93 7.10 -58.78
N LEU A 38 10.18 5.85 -58.30
CA LEU A 38 10.91 5.60 -57.08
C LEU A 38 12.42 5.50 -57.32
N LYS A 39 13.22 6.28 -56.58
CA LYS A 39 14.65 6.20 -56.62
C LYS A 39 15.20 4.92 -55.93
N LEU A 40 15.15 3.81 -56.65
CA LEU A 40 15.64 2.50 -56.18
C LEU A 40 16.97 2.18 -56.79
N THR A 41 17.90 1.68 -55.94
CA THR A 41 19.16 1.10 -56.46
C THR A 41 18.87 -0.17 -57.30
N PRO A 42 19.73 -0.56 -58.26
CA PRO A 42 19.51 -1.74 -59.08
C PRO A 42 19.22 -3.03 -58.30
N LYS A 43 19.94 -3.25 -57.17
CA LYS A 43 19.73 -4.37 -56.27
C LYS A 43 18.39 -4.28 -55.51
N ALA A 44 18.00 -3.07 -55.10
CA ALA A 44 16.73 -2.84 -54.44
C ALA A 44 15.54 -3.11 -55.41
N ARG A 45 15.66 -2.66 -56.66
CA ARG A 45 14.65 -2.85 -57.67
C ARG A 45 14.41 -4.35 -58.00
N LYS A 46 15.54 -5.11 -58.07
CA LYS A 46 15.44 -6.55 -58.26
C LYS A 46 14.76 -7.24 -57.08
N LEU A 47 15.07 -6.87 -55.86
CA LEU A 47 14.43 -7.43 -54.64
C LEU A 47 12.94 -7.12 -54.58
N VAL A 48 12.50 -5.92 -54.99
CA VAL A 48 11.09 -5.54 -55.05
C VAL A 48 10.32 -6.38 -56.04
N GLN A 49 10.94 -6.69 -57.19
CA GLN A 49 10.38 -7.55 -58.23
C GLN A 49 10.33 -9.04 -57.80
N ASP A 50 11.41 -9.54 -57.23
CA ASP A 50 11.57 -10.95 -56.81
C ASP A 50 10.67 -11.29 -55.60
N GLU A 51 10.48 -10.36 -54.66
CA GLU A 51 9.65 -10.56 -53.45
C GLU A 51 8.24 -9.99 -53.56
N GLY A 52 7.82 -9.44 -54.72
CA GLY A 52 6.50 -8.90 -54.92
C GLY A 52 6.10 -7.76 -53.97
N ILE A 53 7.05 -6.92 -53.60
CA ILE A 53 6.82 -5.83 -52.64
C ILE A 53 5.99 -4.74 -53.30
N ASP A 54 4.86 -4.37 -52.69
CA ASP A 54 3.96 -3.31 -53.20
C ASP A 54 4.72 -1.97 -53.26
N PRO A 55 4.80 -1.36 -54.50
CA PRO A 55 5.46 -0.06 -54.68
C PRO A 55 4.89 1.08 -53.82
N ALA A 56 3.62 1.03 -53.49
CA ALA A 56 2.99 2.03 -52.62
C ALA A 56 3.61 2.01 -51.21
N SER A 57 4.02 0.87 -50.70
CA SER A 57 4.68 0.73 -49.41
C SER A 57 6.08 1.33 -49.36
N LEU A 58 6.70 1.51 -50.53
CA LEU A 58 8.08 2.06 -50.65
C LEU A 58 8.13 3.60 -50.58
N THR A 59 7.01 4.28 -50.82
CA THR A 59 6.94 5.76 -50.75
C THR A 59 7.20 6.32 -49.38
N GLN A 60 6.99 5.52 -48.34
CA GLN A 60 7.22 5.90 -46.94
C GLN A 60 8.64 5.59 -46.45
N ILE A 61 9.49 4.99 -47.29
CA ILE A 61 10.86 4.63 -46.92
C ILE A 61 11.80 5.77 -47.24
N LYS A 62 12.46 6.31 -46.21
CA LYS A 62 13.58 7.25 -46.43
C LYS A 62 14.80 6.43 -46.83
N GLY A 63 15.19 6.52 -48.10
CA GLY A 63 16.34 5.78 -48.64
C GLY A 63 17.66 6.27 -48.01
N THR A 64 18.55 5.33 -47.70
CA THR A 64 19.91 5.60 -47.16
C THR A 64 20.97 5.68 -48.22
N GLY A 65 20.63 5.50 -49.49
CA GLY A 65 21.55 5.55 -50.62
C GLY A 65 21.80 6.94 -51.16
N PHE A 66 22.71 7.02 -52.19
CA PHE A 66 23.06 8.30 -52.83
C PHE A 66 21.84 9.09 -53.27
N GLN A 67 21.80 10.40 -52.95
CA GLN A 67 20.67 11.30 -53.18
C GLN A 67 19.30 10.81 -52.64
N GLY A 68 19.29 10.08 -51.50
CA GLY A 68 18.08 9.57 -50.89
C GLY A 68 17.47 8.34 -51.58
N GLY A 69 18.26 7.62 -52.41
CA GLY A 69 17.81 6.40 -53.07
C GLY A 69 17.62 5.25 -52.10
N ILE A 70 16.56 4.48 -52.31
CA ILE A 70 16.25 3.28 -51.50
C ILE A 70 17.21 2.16 -51.90
N THR A 71 17.94 1.67 -50.93
CA THR A 71 18.96 0.60 -51.11
C THR A 71 18.37 -0.78 -50.76
N TYR A 72 19.03 -1.83 -51.16
CA TYR A 72 18.72 -3.19 -50.76
C TYR A 72 18.67 -3.40 -49.24
N LYS A 73 19.47 -2.67 -48.46
CA LYS A 73 19.48 -2.73 -46.99
C LYS A 73 18.18 -2.13 -46.41
N ASP A 74 17.67 -1.06 -46.99
CA ASP A 74 16.42 -0.41 -46.55
C ASP A 74 15.21 -1.33 -46.74
N LEU A 75 15.29 -2.26 -47.71
CA LEU A 75 14.23 -3.22 -48.01
C LEU A 75 14.29 -4.50 -47.18
N LYS A 76 15.42 -4.83 -46.57
CA LYS A 76 15.60 -6.03 -45.76
C LYS A 76 14.93 -6.03 -44.39
N ALA A 77 14.29 -4.95 -43.98
CA ALA A 77 13.57 -4.92 -42.70
C ALA A 77 12.07 -5.12 -42.88
N SER A 78 11.44 -5.88 -41.95
CA SER A 78 9.98 -6.03 -41.96
C SER A 78 9.30 -4.66 -41.68
N PRO A 79 8.06 -4.43 -42.15
CA PRO A 79 7.34 -3.17 -41.89
C PRO A 79 7.27 -2.82 -40.40
N LEU A 80 7.10 -3.83 -39.55
CA LEU A 80 7.07 -3.69 -38.09
C LEU A 80 8.46 -3.34 -37.53
N ALA A 81 9.51 -3.98 -38.01
CA ALA A 81 10.89 -3.66 -37.61
C ALA A 81 11.26 -2.20 -37.94
N ARG A 82 10.85 -1.71 -39.10
CA ARG A 82 11.08 -0.29 -39.49
C ARG A 82 10.34 0.68 -38.60
N ARG A 83 9.10 0.37 -38.19
CA ARG A 83 8.31 1.19 -37.28
C ARG A 83 8.97 1.27 -35.90
N VAL A 84 9.40 0.13 -35.38
CA VAL A 84 10.08 0.03 -34.08
C VAL A 84 11.46 0.74 -34.13
N ALA A 85 12.23 0.55 -35.20
CA ALA A 85 13.52 1.23 -35.37
C ALA A 85 13.38 2.77 -35.35
N ARG A 86 12.34 3.31 -36.00
CA ARG A 86 12.05 4.74 -35.95
C ARG A 86 11.66 5.21 -34.54
N GLN A 87 10.85 4.43 -33.84
CA GLN A 87 10.45 4.75 -32.46
C GLN A 87 11.63 4.73 -31.48
N MET A 88 12.57 3.81 -31.69
CA MET A 88 13.70 3.60 -30.79
C MET A 88 14.99 4.31 -31.23
N GLY A 89 14.96 5.02 -32.37
CA GLY A 89 16.16 5.70 -32.92
C GLY A 89 17.27 4.77 -33.38
N VAL A 90 16.96 3.50 -33.71
CA VAL A 90 17.93 2.49 -34.12
C VAL A 90 18.20 2.57 -35.63
N ASP A 91 19.48 2.67 -35.99
CA ASP A 91 19.90 2.58 -37.38
C ASP A 91 19.84 1.14 -37.89
N LEU A 92 18.92 0.87 -38.83
CA LEU A 92 18.72 -0.44 -39.42
C LEU A 92 19.95 -0.95 -40.20
N ALA A 93 20.83 -0.05 -40.62
CA ALA A 93 22.10 -0.45 -41.31
C ALA A 93 23.09 -1.18 -40.36
N ALA A 94 22.96 -0.91 -39.05
CA ALA A 94 23.79 -1.54 -38.03
C ALA A 94 23.17 -2.81 -37.42
N VAL A 95 21.92 -3.15 -37.80
CA VAL A 95 21.19 -4.32 -37.27
C VAL A 95 21.39 -5.53 -38.15
N GLN A 96 21.83 -6.65 -37.56
CA GLN A 96 21.91 -7.96 -38.26
C GLN A 96 20.56 -8.66 -38.14
N GLY A 97 19.90 -8.95 -39.27
CA GLY A 97 18.62 -9.62 -39.31
C GLY A 97 18.73 -11.13 -39.06
N THR A 98 17.86 -11.67 -38.19
CA THR A 98 17.75 -13.12 -37.89
C THR A 98 16.63 -13.82 -38.66
N GLY A 99 15.77 -13.07 -39.37
CA GLY A 99 14.70 -13.64 -40.19
C GLY A 99 15.17 -14.34 -41.47
N ALA A 100 14.23 -14.98 -42.17
CA ALA A 100 14.49 -15.69 -43.43
C ALA A 100 15.23 -14.79 -44.44
N ALA A 101 16.28 -15.33 -45.07
CA ALA A 101 17.19 -14.60 -45.96
C ALA A 101 17.88 -13.36 -45.34
N GLY A 102 18.05 -13.34 -44.01
CA GLY A 102 18.68 -12.24 -43.27
C GLY A 102 17.77 -11.02 -43.11
N LYS A 103 16.46 -11.20 -43.10
CA LYS A 103 15.49 -10.14 -42.91
C LYS A 103 15.50 -9.66 -41.47
N ILE A 104 15.56 -8.32 -41.29
CA ILE A 104 15.53 -7.70 -39.96
C ILE A 104 14.10 -7.76 -39.43
N MET A 105 13.93 -8.46 -38.32
CA MET A 105 12.66 -8.63 -37.63
C MET A 105 12.56 -7.60 -36.47
N LYS A 106 11.37 -7.47 -35.89
CA LYS A 106 11.15 -6.60 -34.74
C LYS A 106 12.10 -6.92 -33.57
N ALA A 107 12.28 -8.22 -33.27
CA ALA A 107 13.16 -8.67 -32.19
C ALA A 107 14.64 -8.25 -32.39
N ASP A 108 15.13 -8.19 -33.62
CA ASP A 108 16.50 -7.79 -33.93
C ASP A 108 16.72 -6.30 -33.62
N VAL A 109 15.70 -5.46 -33.90
CA VAL A 109 15.74 -4.04 -33.60
C VAL A 109 15.68 -3.80 -32.10
N GLU A 110 14.84 -4.52 -31.39
CA GLU A 110 14.73 -4.44 -29.92
C GLU A 110 16.03 -4.91 -29.25
N ALA A 111 16.64 -5.98 -29.75
CA ALA A 111 17.95 -6.46 -29.28
C ALA A 111 19.08 -5.45 -29.56
N ALA A 112 19.05 -4.79 -30.74
CA ALA A 112 20.02 -3.76 -31.11
C ALA A 112 19.82 -2.49 -30.27
N ALA A 113 18.57 -2.10 -29.99
CA ALA A 113 18.25 -1.00 -29.08
C ALA A 113 18.74 -1.28 -27.66
N ALA A 114 18.55 -2.50 -27.16
CA ALA A 114 19.03 -2.93 -25.85
C ALA A 114 20.56 -2.92 -25.76
N LYS A 115 21.27 -3.22 -26.89
CA LYS A 115 22.74 -3.11 -26.98
C LYS A 115 23.22 -1.68 -27.17
N ALA A 116 22.45 -0.83 -27.86
CA ALA A 116 22.79 0.57 -28.16
C ALA A 116 22.27 1.54 -27.07
N ALA A 117 21.41 1.09 -26.16
CA ALA A 117 21.14 1.85 -24.95
C ALA A 117 22.52 2.10 -24.30
N PRO A 118 22.97 3.37 -24.17
CA PRO A 118 24.18 3.62 -23.42
C PRO A 118 23.96 2.96 -22.09
N ALA A 119 24.83 2.06 -21.69
CA ALA A 119 24.98 1.69 -20.32
C ALA A 119 25.32 2.98 -19.58
N SER A 120 24.30 3.77 -19.21
CA SER A 120 24.37 4.68 -18.08
C SER A 120 24.36 3.80 -16.84
N ALA A 121 25.29 2.86 -16.82
CA ALA A 121 25.85 2.33 -15.62
C ALA A 121 26.63 3.50 -15.03
N GLY A 122 25.97 4.45 -14.42
CA GLY A 122 26.52 5.02 -13.24
C GLY A 122 26.93 3.80 -12.44
N SER A 123 28.24 3.64 -12.21
CA SER A 123 28.77 2.51 -11.50
C SER A 123 28.02 2.41 -10.18
N ASP A 124 27.08 1.45 -10.08
CA ASP A 124 26.39 1.21 -8.82
C ASP A 124 27.46 0.77 -7.84
N THR A 125 27.86 1.69 -7.00
CA THR A 125 28.88 1.47 -5.97
C THR A 125 28.36 0.60 -4.83
N ARG A 126 27.07 0.27 -4.83
CA ARG A 126 26.43 -0.58 -3.82
C ARG A 126 26.89 -2.03 -4.01
N GLN A 127 27.53 -2.56 -2.99
CA GLN A 127 27.90 -3.97 -2.95
C GLN A 127 26.76 -4.78 -2.33
N VAL A 128 26.24 -5.77 -3.03
CA VAL A 128 25.19 -6.65 -2.52
C VAL A 128 25.83 -7.62 -1.52
N ALA A 129 25.49 -7.49 -0.23
CA ALA A 129 25.95 -8.41 0.81
C ALA A 129 25.22 -9.77 0.74
N SER A 130 23.90 -9.75 0.47
CA SER A 130 23.11 -10.96 0.28
C SER A 130 21.84 -10.65 -0.52
N ALA A 131 21.34 -11.65 -1.23
CA ALA A 131 20.04 -11.59 -1.90
C ALA A 131 19.23 -12.83 -1.50
N VAL A 132 18.08 -12.61 -0.85
CA VAL A 132 17.18 -13.68 -0.42
C VAL A 132 15.88 -13.58 -1.20
N PRO A 133 15.33 -14.69 -1.73
CA PRO A 133 14.08 -14.67 -2.48
C PRO A 133 12.91 -14.16 -1.62
N TYR A 134 12.17 -13.17 -2.14
CA TYR A 134 10.92 -12.67 -1.53
C TYR A 134 9.77 -13.64 -1.86
N LYS A 135 9.57 -14.65 -1.00
CA LYS A 135 8.59 -15.73 -1.20
C LYS A 135 8.03 -16.24 0.13
N GLY A 136 7.06 -17.17 0.06
CA GLY A 136 6.44 -17.81 1.22
C GLY A 136 5.66 -16.82 2.09
N VAL A 137 5.64 -17.03 3.40
CA VAL A 137 4.86 -16.27 4.38
C VAL A 137 5.17 -14.76 4.32
N ARG A 138 6.44 -14.37 4.14
CA ARG A 138 6.83 -12.95 4.04
C ARG A 138 6.19 -12.26 2.84
N ARG A 139 6.05 -12.96 1.70
CA ARG A 139 5.37 -12.43 0.52
C ARG A 139 3.87 -12.23 0.78
N ILE A 140 3.20 -13.23 1.37
CA ILE A 140 1.77 -13.17 1.72
C ILE A 140 1.49 -12.00 2.66
N ILE A 141 2.31 -11.84 3.72
CA ILE A 141 2.20 -10.71 4.65
C ILE A 141 2.38 -9.39 3.91
N GLY A 142 3.41 -9.28 3.07
CA GLY A 142 3.69 -8.05 2.32
C GLY A 142 2.56 -7.67 1.36
N GLU A 143 2.00 -8.64 0.63
CA GLU A 143 0.86 -8.41 -0.27
C GLU A 143 -0.39 -7.97 0.51
N LYS A 144 -0.71 -8.63 1.64
CA LYS A 144 -1.83 -8.26 2.53
C LYS A 144 -1.68 -6.84 3.09
N LEU A 145 -0.49 -6.49 3.59
CA LEU A 145 -0.23 -5.16 4.14
C LEU A 145 -0.26 -4.08 3.06
N ALA A 146 0.31 -4.35 1.87
CA ALA A 146 0.26 -3.44 0.74
C ALA A 146 -1.19 -3.21 0.30
N GLN A 147 -1.98 -4.28 0.15
CA GLN A 147 -3.40 -4.17 -0.17
C GLN A 147 -4.14 -3.30 0.85
N SER A 148 -3.98 -3.57 2.15
CA SER A 148 -4.61 -2.77 3.20
C SER A 148 -4.23 -1.29 3.10
N LYS A 149 -2.93 -0.99 2.99
CA LYS A 149 -2.43 0.39 2.99
C LYS A 149 -2.86 1.20 1.78
N PHE A 150 -2.96 0.57 0.61
CA PHE A 150 -3.29 1.27 -0.64
C PHE A 150 -4.79 1.29 -0.96
N THR A 151 -5.60 0.38 -0.38
CA THR A 151 -7.05 0.35 -0.63
C THR A 151 -7.86 1.09 0.43
N ALA A 152 -7.39 1.12 1.68
CA ALA A 152 -8.05 1.82 2.78
C ALA A 152 -7.43 3.21 2.97
N PRO A 153 -8.15 4.32 2.78
CA PRO A 153 -7.70 5.65 3.17
C PRO A 153 -7.55 5.70 4.70
N HIS A 154 -6.31 5.62 5.19
CA HIS A 154 -6.04 5.62 6.62
C HIS A 154 -6.13 7.03 7.21
N LEU A 155 -6.96 7.22 8.23
CA LEU A 155 -6.86 8.35 9.16
C LEU A 155 -6.21 7.94 10.47
N TYR A 156 -5.53 8.88 11.11
CA TYR A 156 -4.75 8.65 12.32
C TYR A 156 -5.12 9.65 13.40
N PHE A 157 -5.46 9.13 14.58
CA PHE A 157 -5.83 9.93 15.76
C PHE A 157 -4.89 9.57 16.89
N THR A 158 -4.11 10.54 17.38
CA THR A 158 -3.12 10.33 18.45
C THR A 158 -3.50 11.14 19.66
N ASP A 159 -3.45 10.52 20.84
CA ASP A 159 -3.56 11.22 22.11
C ASP A 159 -2.54 10.68 23.14
N ALA A 160 -2.20 11.52 24.11
CA ALA A 160 -1.30 11.18 25.18
C ALA A 160 -2.08 10.83 26.45
N VAL A 161 -1.73 9.71 27.07
CA VAL A 161 -2.36 9.15 28.27
C VAL A 161 -1.41 9.26 29.45
N ASP A 162 -1.86 9.84 30.56
CA ASP A 162 -1.15 9.74 31.83
C ASP A 162 -1.34 8.35 32.44
N THR A 163 -0.26 7.59 32.51
CA THR A 163 -0.29 6.20 32.99
C THR A 163 -0.05 6.06 34.50
N THR A 164 -0.05 7.15 35.27
CA THR A 164 0.22 7.13 36.72
C THR A 164 -0.74 6.18 37.42
N GLU A 165 -2.06 6.38 37.23
CA GLU A 165 -3.09 5.54 37.87
C GLU A 165 -3.13 4.12 37.27
N LEU A 166 -2.89 3.97 35.96
CA LEU A 166 -2.83 2.65 35.31
C LEU A 166 -1.73 1.77 35.91
N ALA A 167 -0.54 2.34 36.15
CA ALA A 167 0.58 1.65 36.74
C ALA A 167 0.29 1.24 38.21
N ALA A 168 -0.28 2.17 39.01
CA ALA A 168 -0.66 1.92 40.36
C ALA A 168 -1.76 0.85 40.47
N PHE A 169 -2.77 0.93 39.60
CA PHE A 169 -3.88 -0.02 39.51
C PHE A 169 -3.38 -1.43 39.20
N ARG A 170 -2.53 -1.57 38.15
CA ARG A 170 -1.92 -2.84 37.78
C ARG A 170 -1.08 -3.44 38.91
N LYS A 171 -0.34 -2.58 39.65
CA LYS A 171 0.44 -3.03 40.82
C LYS A 171 -0.47 -3.62 41.91
N ARG A 172 -1.60 -2.95 42.21
CA ARG A 172 -2.58 -3.45 43.18
C ARG A 172 -3.21 -4.79 42.73
N LEU A 173 -3.64 -4.88 41.47
CA LEU A 173 -4.16 -6.13 40.92
C LEU A 173 -3.16 -7.27 41.03
N ASN A 174 -1.91 -7.06 40.67
CA ASN A 174 -0.85 -8.07 40.74
C ASN A 174 -0.43 -8.44 42.17
N GLY A 175 -0.83 -7.65 43.17
CA GLY A 175 -0.65 -7.97 44.58
C GLY A 175 -1.68 -8.97 45.14
N THR A 176 -2.83 -9.13 44.44
CA THR A 176 -3.93 -9.98 44.88
C THR A 176 -4.32 -11.07 43.89
N SER A 177 -3.88 -10.94 42.64
CA SER A 177 -4.20 -11.90 41.56
C SER A 177 -3.20 -13.04 41.49
N GLU A 178 -3.71 -14.28 41.32
CA GLU A 178 -2.89 -15.46 41.04
C GLU A 178 -2.24 -15.40 39.63
N VAL A 179 -2.89 -14.68 38.68
CA VAL A 179 -2.40 -14.52 37.32
C VAL A 179 -1.78 -13.13 37.19
N LYS A 180 -0.56 -13.07 36.67
CA LYS A 180 0.11 -11.81 36.44
C LYS A 180 -0.54 -11.03 35.29
N ILE A 181 -1.07 -9.85 35.59
CA ILE A 181 -1.73 -8.95 34.65
C ILE A 181 -0.68 -8.06 33.96
N ALA A 182 -0.64 -8.12 32.63
CA ALA A 182 0.20 -7.24 31.80
C ALA A 182 -0.56 -5.93 31.45
N VAL A 183 0.16 -4.94 30.96
CA VAL A 183 -0.48 -3.72 30.42
C VAL A 183 -1.31 -4.03 29.20
N SER A 184 -0.86 -4.96 28.35
CA SER A 184 -1.61 -5.43 27.17
C SER A 184 -2.99 -6.00 27.52
N ASP A 185 -3.12 -6.66 28.66
CA ASP A 185 -4.39 -7.26 29.09
C ASP A 185 -5.39 -6.17 29.48
N LEU A 186 -4.92 -5.14 30.18
CA LEU A 186 -5.72 -3.95 30.49
C LEU A 186 -6.11 -3.17 29.22
N LEU A 187 -5.20 -3.04 28.25
CA LEU A 187 -5.48 -2.43 26.96
C LEU A 187 -6.55 -3.22 26.18
N THR A 188 -6.48 -4.54 26.19
CA THR A 188 -7.46 -5.42 25.53
C THR A 188 -8.85 -5.26 26.16
N MET A 189 -8.92 -5.20 27.49
CA MET A 189 -10.19 -4.99 28.20
C MET A 189 -10.75 -3.57 27.98
N ALA A 190 -9.89 -2.54 27.99
CA ALA A 190 -10.26 -1.17 27.68
C ALA A 190 -10.80 -1.05 26.24
N ALA A 191 -10.11 -1.66 25.27
CA ALA A 191 -10.55 -1.72 23.87
C ALA A 191 -11.91 -2.42 23.74
N CYS A 192 -12.08 -3.56 24.42
CA CYS A 192 -13.36 -4.26 24.45
C CYS A 192 -14.50 -3.36 24.97
N LYS A 193 -14.27 -2.63 26.05
CA LYS A 193 -15.25 -1.72 26.62
C LYS A 193 -15.56 -0.55 25.70
N ALA A 194 -14.54 0.01 25.05
CA ALA A 194 -14.70 1.08 24.08
C ALA A 194 -15.46 0.60 22.83
N LEU A 195 -15.18 -0.60 22.32
CA LEU A 195 -15.88 -1.19 21.18
C LEU A 195 -17.35 -1.50 21.50
N LYS A 196 -17.68 -1.86 22.73
CA LYS A 196 -19.08 -1.98 23.18
C LYS A 196 -19.82 -0.63 23.12
N LYS A 197 -19.16 0.46 23.53
CA LYS A 197 -19.72 1.82 23.51
C LYS A 197 -19.79 2.40 22.11
N PHE A 198 -18.82 2.08 21.26
CA PHE A 198 -18.70 2.58 19.89
C PHE A 198 -18.66 1.43 18.88
N PRO A 199 -19.80 0.73 18.65
CA PRO A 199 -19.82 -0.44 17.76
C PRO A 199 -19.49 -0.12 16.31
N GLY A 200 -19.61 1.14 15.88
CA GLY A 200 -19.17 1.60 14.55
C GLY A 200 -17.67 1.55 14.31
N ILE A 201 -16.84 1.29 15.35
CA ILE A 201 -15.41 1.00 15.19
C ILE A 201 -15.17 -0.51 14.94
N ASN A 202 -16.08 -1.38 15.43
CA ASN A 202 -15.98 -2.83 15.33
C ASN A 202 -16.60 -3.34 14.01
N VAL A 203 -16.11 -2.83 12.88
CA VAL A 203 -16.70 -3.02 11.55
C VAL A 203 -15.67 -3.54 10.54
N THR A 204 -16.16 -4.06 9.44
CA THR A 204 -15.39 -4.36 8.23
C THR A 204 -16.15 -3.94 6.98
N LEU A 205 -15.43 -3.55 5.93
CA LEU A 205 -15.98 -3.38 4.58
C LEU A 205 -15.84 -4.70 3.83
N LYS A 206 -16.95 -5.34 3.55
CA LYS A 206 -16.99 -6.63 2.83
C LYS A 206 -18.11 -6.61 1.79
N ASP A 207 -17.79 -6.95 0.54
CA ASP A 207 -18.77 -7.07 -0.56
C ASP A 207 -19.66 -5.82 -0.68
N ASP A 208 -19.02 -4.62 -0.64
CA ASP A 208 -19.66 -3.30 -0.65
C ASP A 208 -20.66 -3.05 0.52
N GLN A 209 -20.55 -3.83 1.58
CA GLN A 209 -21.34 -3.69 2.79
C GLN A 209 -20.47 -3.37 4.01
N VAL A 210 -20.94 -2.47 4.85
CA VAL A 210 -20.36 -2.23 6.17
C VAL A 210 -20.96 -3.24 7.15
N VAL A 211 -20.17 -4.22 7.54
CA VAL A 211 -20.58 -5.28 8.48
C VAL A 211 -20.13 -4.89 9.89
N THR A 212 -21.06 -4.73 10.80
CA THR A 212 -20.79 -4.50 12.24
C THR A 212 -20.84 -5.82 13.00
N TYR A 213 -19.78 -6.12 13.74
CA TYR A 213 -19.70 -7.34 14.53
C TYR A 213 -20.24 -7.15 15.96
N LYS A 214 -21.02 -8.13 16.43
CA LYS A 214 -21.41 -8.25 17.86
C LYS A 214 -20.28 -8.85 18.69
N SER A 215 -19.51 -9.77 18.10
CA SER A 215 -18.33 -10.35 18.72
C SER A 215 -17.20 -9.34 18.74
N ILE A 216 -16.48 -9.24 19.85
CA ILE A 216 -15.27 -8.43 19.98
C ILE A 216 -14.09 -9.38 20.08
N ASN A 217 -13.39 -9.53 18.97
CA ASN A 217 -12.22 -10.41 18.85
C ASN A 217 -10.98 -9.51 18.71
N VAL A 218 -10.17 -9.45 19.77
CA VAL A 218 -9.04 -8.54 19.82
C VAL A 218 -7.75 -9.26 19.50
N GLY A 219 -7.12 -8.86 18.40
CA GLY A 219 -5.81 -9.30 17.98
C GLY A 219 -4.69 -8.52 18.67
N THR A 220 -3.59 -9.15 19.00
CA THR A 220 -2.39 -8.49 19.50
C THR A 220 -1.20 -8.80 18.59
N ALA A 221 -0.56 -7.76 18.03
CA ALA A 221 0.60 -7.95 17.16
C ALA A 221 1.81 -8.47 17.95
N VAL A 222 2.34 -9.62 17.54
CA VAL A 222 3.49 -10.29 18.16
C VAL A 222 4.56 -10.54 17.11
N ALA A 223 5.80 -10.11 17.37
CA ALA A 223 6.94 -10.48 16.55
C ALA A 223 7.38 -11.92 16.92
N GLY A 224 7.41 -12.80 15.93
CA GLY A 224 7.92 -14.17 16.03
C GLY A 224 9.06 -14.40 15.04
N ASP A 225 9.68 -15.56 15.12
CA ASP A 225 10.84 -15.93 14.29
C ASP A 225 10.53 -15.92 12.78
N ASN A 226 9.29 -16.22 12.41
CA ASN A 226 8.83 -16.25 11.01
C ASN A 226 8.19 -14.94 10.52
N GLY A 227 8.23 -13.87 11.33
CA GLY A 227 7.62 -12.58 11.05
C GLY A 227 6.55 -12.17 12.06
N LEU A 228 5.77 -11.12 11.70
CA LEU A 228 4.68 -10.62 12.54
C LEU A 228 3.45 -11.53 12.42
N VAL A 229 2.92 -11.96 13.56
CA VAL A 229 1.65 -12.69 13.65
C VAL A 229 0.74 -11.97 14.64
N VAL A 230 -0.58 -12.09 14.45
CA VAL A 230 -1.57 -11.41 15.28
C VAL A 230 -2.50 -12.45 15.92
N PRO A 231 -2.10 -13.08 17.04
CA PRO A 231 -3.01 -13.95 17.80
C PRO A 231 -4.23 -13.18 18.27
N VAL A 232 -5.40 -13.82 18.27
CA VAL A 232 -6.71 -13.22 18.51
C VAL A 232 -7.36 -13.85 19.73
N ILE A 233 -7.67 -13.02 20.73
CA ILE A 233 -8.54 -13.42 21.84
C ILE A 233 -9.98 -13.22 21.39
N LYS A 234 -10.71 -14.31 21.25
CA LYS A 234 -12.09 -14.29 20.75
C LYS A 234 -13.10 -14.00 21.85
N ASN A 235 -14.15 -13.26 21.51
CA ASN A 235 -15.28 -12.95 22.41
C ASN A 235 -14.83 -12.34 23.75
N VAL A 236 -13.93 -11.36 23.69
CA VAL A 236 -13.39 -10.67 24.88
C VAL A 236 -14.52 -10.08 25.75
N GLN A 237 -15.66 -9.70 25.12
CA GLN A 237 -16.82 -9.16 25.84
C GLN A 237 -17.45 -10.11 26.86
N ASN A 238 -17.12 -11.40 26.80
CA ASN A 238 -17.64 -12.46 27.69
C ASN A 238 -16.55 -12.98 28.65
N LYS A 239 -15.38 -12.36 28.72
CA LYS A 239 -14.22 -12.80 29.48
C LYS A 239 -13.91 -11.85 30.63
N THR A 240 -13.41 -12.40 31.72
CA THR A 240 -12.84 -11.61 32.81
C THR A 240 -11.42 -11.18 32.45
N LEU A 241 -10.89 -10.17 33.16
CA LEU A 241 -9.49 -9.74 32.99
C LEU A 241 -8.50 -10.91 33.23
N THR A 242 -8.81 -11.79 34.19
CA THR A 242 -7.98 -12.96 34.49
C THR A 242 -7.98 -13.97 33.35
N ASP A 243 -9.12 -14.18 32.69
CA ASP A 243 -9.22 -15.06 31.52
C ASP A 243 -8.42 -14.49 30.35
N VAL A 244 -8.58 -13.18 30.08
CA VAL A 244 -7.81 -12.49 29.05
C VAL A 244 -6.31 -12.61 29.31
N ALA A 245 -5.85 -12.37 30.55
CA ALA A 245 -4.43 -12.45 30.90
C ALA A 245 -3.87 -13.87 30.73
N ARG A 246 -4.65 -14.91 31.07
CA ARG A 246 -4.26 -16.32 30.93
C ARG A 246 -4.12 -16.70 29.45
N GLU A 247 -5.14 -16.37 28.65
CA GLU A 247 -5.20 -16.67 27.22
C GLU A 247 -4.14 -15.85 26.42
N SER A 248 -4.00 -14.56 26.73
CA SER A 248 -2.97 -13.68 26.15
C SER A 248 -1.57 -14.26 26.36
N LYS A 249 -1.25 -14.68 27.58
CA LYS A 249 0.06 -15.25 27.92
C LYS A 249 0.36 -16.51 27.11
N ASP A 250 -0.61 -17.42 26.99
CA ASP A 250 -0.48 -18.65 26.21
C ASP A 250 -0.30 -18.36 24.71
N LEU A 251 -1.21 -17.57 24.15
CA LEU A 251 -1.18 -17.20 22.73
C LEU A 251 0.13 -16.51 22.34
N VAL A 252 0.62 -15.54 23.16
CA VAL A 252 1.87 -14.83 22.90
C VAL A 252 3.08 -15.75 22.95
N ALA A 253 3.11 -16.70 23.89
CA ALA A 253 4.20 -17.67 24.00
C ALA A 253 4.25 -18.57 22.73
N ARG A 254 3.12 -19.14 22.34
CA ARG A 254 3.02 -19.99 21.14
C ARG A 254 3.21 -19.22 19.83
N ALA A 255 2.81 -17.95 19.80
CA ALA A 255 3.05 -17.06 18.66
C ALA A 255 4.54 -16.87 18.38
N ARG A 256 5.33 -16.63 19.41
CA ARG A 256 6.80 -16.47 19.29
C ARG A 256 7.49 -17.71 18.78
N GLU A 257 7.01 -18.87 19.18
CA GLU A 257 7.54 -20.17 18.78
C GLU A 257 6.96 -20.68 17.44
N GLY A 258 6.08 -19.89 16.79
CA GLY A 258 5.44 -20.28 15.53
C GLY A 258 4.48 -21.47 15.64
N ARG A 259 3.89 -21.70 16.82
CA ARG A 259 3.04 -22.84 17.13
C ARG A 259 1.55 -22.52 17.22
N LEU A 260 1.11 -21.39 16.64
CA LEU A 260 -0.32 -21.04 16.56
C LEU A 260 -1.02 -21.84 15.47
N ALA A 261 -2.23 -22.31 15.78
CA ALA A 261 -3.15 -22.83 14.77
C ALA A 261 -3.78 -21.68 13.95
N PRO A 262 -4.18 -21.92 12.69
CA PRO A 262 -4.78 -20.89 11.82
C PRO A 262 -5.99 -20.19 12.44
N GLU A 263 -6.79 -20.90 13.22
CA GLU A 263 -7.98 -20.40 13.90
C GLU A 263 -7.64 -19.37 14.99
N GLU A 264 -6.42 -19.41 15.53
CA GLU A 264 -5.98 -18.54 16.62
C GLU A 264 -5.47 -17.17 16.18
N TYR A 265 -5.23 -16.96 14.87
CA TYR A 265 -4.90 -15.68 14.29
C TYR A 265 -5.87 -15.24 13.20
N SER A 266 -7.06 -15.85 13.15
CA SER A 266 -8.16 -15.51 12.25
C SER A 266 -9.33 -14.88 13.00
N GLU A 267 -10.28 -14.29 12.29
CA GLU A 267 -11.53 -13.73 12.79
C GLU A 267 -11.33 -12.56 13.77
N GLY A 268 -10.17 -11.87 13.74
CA GLY A 268 -9.98 -10.62 14.45
C GLY A 268 -10.97 -9.54 13.95
N THR A 269 -11.48 -8.72 14.87
CA THR A 269 -12.34 -7.59 14.55
C THR A 269 -11.70 -6.25 14.89
N PHE A 270 -10.67 -6.27 15.72
CA PHE A 270 -9.86 -5.12 16.14
C PHE A 270 -8.46 -5.59 16.56
N SER A 271 -7.44 -4.86 16.19
CA SER A 271 -6.05 -5.19 16.55
C SER A 271 -5.40 -4.16 17.45
N ILE A 272 -4.46 -4.60 18.29
CA ILE A 272 -3.59 -3.75 19.11
C ILE A 272 -2.14 -4.07 18.74
N SER A 273 -1.37 -3.03 18.37
CA SER A 273 0.07 -3.10 18.16
C SER A 273 0.80 -2.37 19.27
N ASN A 274 1.48 -3.11 20.15
CA ASN A 274 2.17 -2.55 21.31
C ASN A 274 3.69 -2.61 21.13
N LEU A 275 4.32 -1.47 20.91
CA LEU A 275 5.78 -1.31 20.84
C LEU A 275 6.37 -0.63 22.09
N GLY A 276 5.60 -0.60 23.20
CA GLY A 276 6.03 0.02 24.45
C GLY A 276 7.34 -0.51 25.02
N MET A 277 7.60 -1.81 24.84
CA MET A 277 8.84 -2.45 25.31
C MET A 277 10.08 -2.09 24.48
N PHE A 278 9.91 -1.52 23.28
CA PHE A 278 11.02 -1.17 22.38
C PHE A 278 11.46 0.29 22.48
N GLY A 279 10.90 1.06 23.40
CA GLY A 279 11.28 2.46 23.59
C GLY A 279 10.76 3.42 22.51
N ILE A 280 9.78 3.00 21.70
CA ILE A 280 9.20 3.82 20.62
C ILE A 280 8.23 4.85 21.23
N GLY A 281 8.44 6.13 20.95
CA GLY A 281 7.61 7.22 21.48
C GLY A 281 6.31 7.46 20.76
N ASN A 282 6.25 7.16 19.46
CA ASN A 282 5.04 7.22 18.65
C ASN A 282 5.26 6.44 17.35
N PHE A 283 4.22 5.80 16.81
CA PHE A 283 4.23 5.15 15.50
C PHE A 283 2.81 4.94 14.99
N THR A 284 2.68 4.80 13.69
CA THR A 284 1.42 4.47 13.02
C THR A 284 1.42 3.01 12.59
N ALA A 285 0.36 2.27 12.91
CA ALA A 285 0.18 0.91 12.41
C ALA A 285 -0.63 0.89 11.11
N ILE A 286 -0.34 -0.10 10.26
CA ILE A 286 -1.17 -0.43 9.10
C ILE A 286 -2.32 -1.31 9.59
N ILE A 287 -3.54 -1.02 9.14
CA ILE A 287 -4.73 -1.78 9.51
C ILE A 287 -4.57 -3.25 9.07
N ASN A 288 -4.87 -4.17 9.98
CA ASN A 288 -4.82 -5.60 9.73
C ASN A 288 -6.10 -6.06 9.02
N ALA A 289 -6.21 -5.83 7.71
CA ALA A 289 -7.39 -6.22 6.94
C ALA A 289 -7.78 -7.71 7.19
N PRO A 290 -9.08 -8.04 7.30
CA PRO A 290 -10.26 -7.23 6.94
C PRO A 290 -10.78 -6.29 8.04
N GLU A 291 -10.11 -6.16 9.17
CA GLU A 291 -10.43 -5.19 10.21
C GLU A 291 -10.41 -3.76 9.64
N SER A 292 -11.16 -2.84 10.25
CA SER A 292 -11.20 -1.43 9.85
C SER A 292 -10.49 -0.48 10.82
N ALA A 293 -9.93 -1.00 11.91
CA ALA A 293 -9.21 -0.20 12.88
C ALA A 293 -8.09 -0.98 13.60
N ILE A 294 -7.04 -0.28 13.98
CA ILE A 294 -5.94 -0.80 14.80
C ILE A 294 -5.45 0.27 15.77
N LEU A 295 -5.23 -0.13 17.03
CA LEU A 295 -4.66 0.74 18.07
C LEU A 295 -3.15 0.50 18.20
N SER A 296 -2.35 1.55 18.04
CA SER A 296 -0.93 1.57 18.32
C SER A 296 -0.67 2.08 19.72
N VAL A 297 0.22 1.43 20.47
CA VAL A 297 0.57 1.80 21.84
C VAL A 297 2.08 1.97 21.95
N SER A 298 2.49 3.17 22.39
CA SER A 298 3.91 3.55 22.52
C SER A 298 4.50 3.20 23.88
N SER A 299 5.80 3.50 24.06
CA SER A 299 6.46 3.39 25.35
C SER A 299 6.04 4.49 26.33
N VAL A 300 5.96 4.13 27.59
CA VAL A 300 5.78 5.10 28.68
C VAL A 300 7.07 5.91 28.86
N ARG A 301 6.95 7.24 28.84
CA ARG A 301 8.08 8.18 29.01
C ARG A 301 7.75 9.24 30.05
N LYS A 302 8.72 9.59 30.87
CA LYS A 302 8.60 10.78 31.76
C LYS A 302 8.58 12.02 30.89
N THR A 303 7.48 12.77 30.94
CA THR A 303 7.24 13.96 30.12
C THR A 303 6.81 15.11 31.02
N PRO A 304 7.34 16.33 30.84
CA PRO A 304 6.81 17.52 31.52
C PRO A 304 5.44 17.84 30.89
N VAL A 305 4.43 17.94 31.72
CA VAL A 305 3.05 18.30 31.33
C VAL A 305 2.54 19.40 32.21
N VAL A 306 1.63 20.21 31.69
CA VAL A 306 0.88 21.17 32.49
C VAL A 306 -0.21 20.44 33.25
N VAL A 307 -0.28 20.63 34.53
CA VAL A 307 -1.37 20.15 35.38
C VAL A 307 -2.03 21.34 36.07
N THR A 308 -3.36 21.41 36.02
CA THR A 308 -4.13 22.45 36.71
C THR A 308 -4.49 21.95 38.10
N GLY A 309 -4.04 22.68 39.13
CA GLY A 309 -4.33 22.38 40.52
C GLY A 309 -5.81 22.66 40.87
N GLU A 310 -6.24 22.22 42.06
CA GLU A 310 -7.63 22.44 42.56
C GLU A 310 -7.97 23.92 42.68
N ASN A 311 -6.98 24.78 42.85
CA ASN A 311 -7.11 26.26 42.90
C ASN A 311 -7.21 26.89 41.48
N GLY A 312 -7.13 26.12 40.43
CA GLY A 312 -7.15 26.59 39.05
C GLY A 312 -5.78 27.11 38.54
N GLU A 313 -4.69 26.99 39.32
CA GLU A 313 -3.36 27.40 38.90
C GLU A 313 -2.67 26.27 38.11
N ASP A 314 -2.00 26.66 37.04
CA ASP A 314 -1.21 25.75 36.23
C ASP A 314 0.20 25.55 36.79
N ALA A 315 0.62 24.30 36.86
CA ALA A 315 1.97 23.91 37.25
C ALA A 315 2.58 22.89 36.30
N ILE A 316 3.90 22.91 36.16
CA ILE A 316 4.58 21.86 35.37
C ILE A 316 4.88 20.66 36.29
N ALA A 317 4.35 19.50 35.88
CA ALA A 317 4.61 18.23 36.57
C ALA A 317 5.28 17.23 35.60
N ILE A 318 6.10 16.33 36.15
CA ILE A 318 6.65 15.21 35.37
C ILE A 318 5.70 14.02 35.52
N ARG A 319 5.11 13.58 34.40
CA ARG A 319 4.17 12.46 34.38
C ARG A 319 4.67 11.33 33.46
N PRO A 320 4.36 10.06 33.77
CA PRO A 320 4.63 8.92 32.89
C PRO A 320 3.58 8.90 31.77
N MET A 321 3.89 9.50 30.64
CA MET A 321 2.99 9.61 29.48
C MET A 321 3.20 8.50 28.48
N MET A 322 2.11 8.02 27.90
CA MET A 322 2.08 7.01 26.84
C MET A 322 1.19 7.50 25.70
N ASN A 323 1.70 7.51 24.48
CA ASN A 323 0.85 7.81 23.32
C ASN A 323 0.09 6.57 22.88
N ILE A 324 -1.21 6.75 22.64
CA ILE A 324 -2.07 5.81 21.92
C ILE A 324 -2.41 6.45 20.58
N GLN A 325 -2.46 5.63 19.54
CA GLN A 325 -2.87 6.09 18.21
C GLN A 325 -3.82 5.10 17.57
N LEU A 326 -4.96 5.56 17.12
CA LEU A 326 -5.92 4.79 16.34
C LEU A 326 -5.71 5.05 14.85
N SER A 327 -5.49 4.00 14.06
CA SER A 327 -5.56 4.04 12.60
C SER A 327 -6.90 3.46 12.17
N VAL A 328 -7.66 4.18 11.34
CA VAL A 328 -8.98 3.74 10.86
C VAL A 328 -9.10 3.81 9.34
N ASP A 329 -9.93 2.94 8.77
CA ASP A 329 -10.35 3.00 7.38
C ASP A 329 -11.44 4.05 7.21
N HIS A 330 -11.09 5.20 6.60
CA HIS A 330 -12.01 6.32 6.45
C HIS A 330 -13.17 6.07 5.48
N ARG A 331 -13.22 4.95 4.82
CA ARG A 331 -14.39 4.55 4.01
C ARG A 331 -15.58 4.13 4.88
N VAL A 332 -15.32 3.68 6.11
CA VAL A 332 -16.35 3.11 7.02
C VAL A 332 -16.35 3.72 8.42
N ILE A 333 -15.31 4.45 8.80
CA ILE A 333 -15.18 5.11 10.11
C ILE A 333 -14.86 6.58 9.87
N ASP A 334 -15.73 7.46 10.35
CA ASP A 334 -15.54 8.92 10.26
C ASP A 334 -14.68 9.49 11.39
N GLY A 335 -14.27 10.77 11.22
CA GLY A 335 -13.37 11.44 12.15
C GLY A 335 -13.98 11.67 13.54
N LEU A 336 -15.28 11.97 13.62
CA LEU A 336 -15.95 12.22 14.88
C LEU A 336 -16.01 10.94 15.72
N LEU A 337 -16.45 9.84 15.12
CA LEU A 337 -16.54 8.54 15.80
C LEU A 337 -15.17 8.08 16.30
N ALA A 338 -14.13 8.21 15.45
CA ALA A 338 -12.77 7.83 15.80
C ALA A 338 -12.19 8.68 16.94
N SER A 339 -12.40 10.01 16.94
CA SER A 339 -11.94 10.89 18.00
C SER A 339 -12.62 10.59 19.34
N GLN A 340 -13.93 10.37 19.34
CA GLN A 340 -14.67 9.98 20.54
C GLN A 340 -14.21 8.63 21.11
N PHE A 341 -13.88 7.69 20.24
CA PHE A 341 -13.32 6.40 20.65
C PHE A 341 -11.97 6.58 21.34
N VAL A 342 -11.05 7.36 20.75
CA VAL A 342 -9.70 7.60 21.32
C VAL A 342 -9.80 8.34 22.65
N GLU A 343 -10.64 9.36 22.74
CA GLU A 343 -10.89 10.08 23.99
C GLU A 343 -11.41 9.14 25.07
N TYR A 344 -12.37 8.28 24.76
CA TYR A 344 -12.88 7.32 25.73
C TYR A 344 -11.84 6.27 26.11
N MET A 345 -11.01 5.79 25.17
CA MET A 345 -9.88 4.94 25.49
C MET A 345 -8.91 5.60 26.48
N LYS A 346 -8.61 6.89 26.26
CA LYS A 346 -7.78 7.69 27.20
C LYS A 346 -8.42 7.73 28.59
N GLN A 347 -9.71 8.07 28.68
CA GLN A 347 -10.44 8.10 29.96
C GLN A 347 -10.37 6.76 30.70
N LEU A 348 -10.56 5.63 29.99
CA LEU A 348 -10.44 4.30 30.59
C LEU A 348 -9.06 3.99 31.12
N LEU A 349 -8.01 4.44 30.43
CA LEU A 349 -6.62 4.18 30.81
C LEU A 349 -6.15 5.12 31.94
N GLU A 350 -6.65 6.35 31.99
CA GLU A 350 -6.39 7.31 33.08
C GLU A 350 -7.20 6.99 34.33
N HIS A 351 -8.38 6.35 34.16
CA HIS A 351 -9.26 5.91 35.27
C HIS A 351 -9.52 4.40 35.20
N PRO A 352 -8.50 3.55 35.44
CA PRO A 352 -8.51 2.14 35.07
C PRO A 352 -9.51 1.27 35.84
N ILE A 353 -10.06 1.75 36.96
CA ILE A 353 -11.15 1.04 37.64
C ILE A 353 -12.38 0.90 36.71
N GLN A 354 -12.60 1.87 35.84
CA GLN A 354 -13.70 1.85 34.89
C GLN A 354 -13.59 0.71 33.88
N ILE A 355 -12.40 0.16 33.65
CA ILE A 355 -12.20 -0.98 32.75
C ILE A 355 -12.95 -2.22 33.26
N LEU A 356 -13.05 -2.37 34.56
CA LEU A 356 -13.67 -3.54 35.22
C LEU A 356 -15.16 -3.37 35.56
N MET A 357 -15.66 -2.16 35.48
CA MET A 357 -17.10 -1.84 35.69
C MET A 357 -17.89 -2.03 34.38
#